data_463fa0956e5395232600c142fb30fff1
#
_entry.id   463fa0956e5395232600c142fb30fff1
#
_cell.length_a   1.000
_cell.length_b   1.000
_cell.length_c   1.000
_cell.angle_alpha   90.00
_cell.angle_beta   90.00
_cell.angle_gamma   90.00
#
_symmetry.space_group_name_H-M   'P 1'
#
loop_
_entity.id
_entity.type
_entity.pdbx_description
1 polymer ?
#
loop_
_entity_poly.entity_id
_entity_poly.type
_entity_poly.pdbx_seq_one_letter_code
_entity_poly.pdbx_strand_id
1 'polypeptide(L)'
;MVTVYGLNEEVGNITYYDSSGNDAFVKPYSEETAKKIDKEISKMIEAQYIRAIELLKNNKEKLTILAELLLEKEVIFKDDLMKIFGKRPFEEEEIIRKEIVIDAEETDKKEE
;
A
#
# COMPACT_ATOMS: atom_id res chain seq x y z
N MET A 1 -0.49 -3.23 11.68
CA MET A 1 -1.53 -3.91 10.89
C MET A 1 -1.99 -5.18 11.57
N VAL A 2 -1.12 -6.16 11.83
CA VAL A 2 -1.47 -7.44 12.45
C VAL A 2 -2.01 -7.28 13.87
N THR A 3 -1.30 -6.56 14.73
CA THR A 3 -1.63 -6.41 16.16
C THR A 3 -2.67 -5.32 16.46
N VAL A 4 -2.70 -4.25 15.68
CA VAL A 4 -3.57 -3.07 15.95
C VAL A 4 -4.92 -3.19 15.25
N TYR A 5 -4.92 -3.70 14.01
CA TYR A 5 -6.14 -3.75 13.19
C TYR A 5 -6.68 -5.16 12.95
N GLY A 6 -6.00 -6.21 13.46
CA GLY A 6 -6.43 -7.59 13.26
C GLY A 6 -6.48 -8.02 11.77
N LEU A 7 -5.63 -7.44 10.93
CA LEU A 7 -5.63 -7.72 9.49
C LEU A 7 -4.69 -8.89 9.14
N ASN A 8 -4.93 -10.05 9.73
CA ASN A 8 -4.20 -11.27 9.41
C ASN A 8 -5.08 -12.50 9.72
N GLU A 9 -5.25 -13.37 8.72
CA GLU A 9 -6.11 -14.55 8.83
C GLU A 9 -5.63 -15.55 9.88
N GLU A 10 -4.33 -15.71 10.04
CA GLU A 10 -3.73 -16.68 10.98
C GLU A 10 -3.77 -16.20 12.43
N VAL A 11 -3.63 -14.91 12.67
CA VAL A 11 -3.66 -14.31 14.01
C VAL A 11 -5.09 -13.98 14.43
N GLY A 12 -5.99 -13.78 13.45
CA GLY A 12 -7.39 -13.46 13.65
C GLY A 12 -7.70 -11.96 13.71
N ASN A 13 -9.00 -11.66 13.80
CA ASN A 13 -9.53 -10.29 13.74
C ASN A 13 -9.58 -9.63 15.13
N ILE A 14 -8.64 -9.94 16.00
CA ILE A 14 -8.58 -9.43 17.37
C ILE A 14 -7.53 -8.33 17.45
N THR A 15 -7.88 -7.21 18.08
CA THR A 15 -6.94 -6.15 18.41
C THR A 15 -6.18 -6.52 19.69
N TYR A 16 -4.85 -6.56 19.59
CA TYR A 16 -3.94 -6.79 20.71
C TYR A 16 -3.28 -5.50 21.21
N TYR A 17 -3.83 -4.36 20.82
CA TYR A 17 -3.31 -3.04 21.20
C TYR A 17 -4.22 -2.43 22.27
N ASP A 18 -3.64 -2.13 23.43
CA ASP A 18 -4.32 -1.37 24.48
C ASP A 18 -3.99 0.13 24.34
N SER A 19 -5.00 0.94 24.07
CA SER A 19 -4.88 2.39 23.96
C SER A 19 -4.84 3.11 25.30
N SER A 20 -5.09 2.41 26.40
CA SER A 20 -5.16 3.01 27.75
C SER A 20 -3.79 3.42 28.31
N GLY A 21 -2.70 2.99 27.70
CA GLY A 21 -1.33 3.44 28.00
C GLY A 21 -0.79 3.04 29.38
N ASN A 22 -1.53 2.26 30.15
CA ASN A 22 -1.23 2.03 31.55
C ASN A 22 -0.30 0.84 31.83
N ASP A 23 -0.04 -0.04 30.84
CA ASP A 23 0.78 -1.24 31.03
C ASP A 23 1.82 -1.43 29.91
N ALA A 24 2.80 -0.54 29.84
CA ALA A 24 3.95 -0.70 28.92
C ALA A 24 4.81 -1.95 29.22
N PHE A 25 4.56 -2.64 30.34
CA PHE A 25 5.37 -3.78 30.81
C PHE A 25 4.69 -5.15 30.63
N VAL A 26 3.40 -5.20 30.31
CA VAL A 26 2.68 -6.47 30.16
C VAL A 26 2.11 -6.58 28.75
N LYS A 27 2.56 -7.58 28.00
CA LYS A 27 1.96 -7.89 26.69
C LYS A 27 0.51 -8.37 26.90
N PRO A 28 -0.49 -7.84 26.19
CA PRO A 28 -1.90 -8.23 26.33
C PRO A 28 -2.22 -9.61 25.72
N TYR A 29 -1.21 -10.43 25.46
CA TYR A 29 -1.32 -11.74 24.82
C TYR A 29 -0.22 -12.69 25.28
N SER A 30 -0.47 -14.01 25.13
CA SER A 30 0.47 -15.06 25.52
C SER A 30 1.75 -15.08 24.68
N GLU A 31 2.81 -15.68 25.20
CA GLU A 31 4.08 -15.88 24.46
C GLU A 31 3.88 -16.73 23.18
N GLU A 32 2.91 -17.64 23.17
CA GLU A 32 2.58 -18.41 21.99
C GLU A 32 1.96 -17.52 20.90
N THR A 33 1.05 -16.65 21.29
CA THR A 33 0.48 -15.63 20.37
C THR A 33 1.54 -14.66 19.88
N ALA A 34 2.49 -14.25 20.73
CA ALA A 34 3.62 -13.40 20.35
C ALA A 34 4.45 -14.04 19.23
N LYS A 35 4.84 -15.31 19.40
CA LYS A 35 5.60 -16.05 18.38
C LYS A 35 4.84 -16.18 17.05
N LYS A 36 3.52 -16.38 17.13
CA LYS A 36 2.66 -16.45 15.93
C LYS A 36 2.60 -15.10 15.23
N ILE A 37 2.44 -14.02 15.95
CA ILE A 37 2.47 -12.64 15.40
C ILE A 37 3.81 -12.35 14.75
N ASP A 38 4.94 -12.62 15.40
CA ASP A 38 6.27 -12.38 14.85
C ASP A 38 6.51 -13.16 13.57
N LYS A 39 6.08 -14.43 13.53
CA LYS A 39 6.19 -15.27 12.34
C LYS A 39 5.36 -14.71 11.17
N GLU A 40 4.14 -14.30 11.41
CA GLU A 40 3.27 -13.76 10.36
C GLU A 40 3.75 -12.38 9.87
N ILE A 41 4.27 -11.54 10.75
CA ILE A 41 4.90 -10.27 10.36
C ILE A 41 6.13 -10.53 9.48
N SER A 42 7.02 -11.45 9.89
CA SER A 42 8.22 -11.78 9.13
C SER A 42 7.87 -12.34 7.74
N LYS A 43 6.88 -13.24 7.65
CA LYS A 43 6.39 -13.81 6.41
C LYS A 43 5.81 -12.74 5.47
N MET A 44 5.04 -11.80 6.02
CA MET A 44 4.45 -10.70 5.25
C MET A 44 5.53 -9.76 4.69
N ILE A 45 6.51 -9.38 5.50
CA ILE A 45 7.63 -8.53 5.11
C ILE A 45 8.47 -9.22 4.03
N GLU A 46 8.83 -10.49 4.24
CA GLU A 46 9.64 -11.26 3.29
C GLU A 46 8.96 -11.36 1.93
N ALA A 47 7.66 -11.66 1.91
CA ALA A 47 6.89 -11.72 0.66
C ALA A 47 6.91 -10.38 -0.10
N GLN A 48 6.76 -9.26 0.59
CA GLN A 48 6.82 -7.93 -0.04
C GLN A 48 8.24 -7.55 -0.47
N TYR A 49 9.25 -7.98 0.27
CA TYR A 49 10.65 -7.75 -0.07
C TYR A 49 11.04 -8.48 -1.37
N ILE A 50 10.68 -9.75 -1.47
CA ILE A 50 10.90 -10.55 -2.69
C ILE A 50 10.19 -9.91 -3.88
N ARG A 51 8.92 -9.53 -3.70
CA ARG A 51 8.13 -8.83 -4.73
C ARG A 51 8.79 -7.53 -5.20
N ALA A 52 9.33 -6.75 -4.27
CA ALA A 52 10.03 -5.50 -4.59
C ALA A 52 11.30 -5.75 -5.41
N ILE A 53 12.10 -6.76 -5.03
CA ILE A 53 13.30 -7.17 -5.78
C ILE A 53 12.95 -7.61 -7.21
N GLU A 54 11.92 -8.44 -7.36
CA GLU A 54 11.47 -8.91 -8.67
C GLU A 54 10.99 -7.75 -9.54
N LEU A 55 10.22 -6.83 -8.98
CA LEU A 55 9.72 -5.65 -9.66
C LEU A 55 10.87 -4.77 -10.17
N LEU A 56 11.89 -4.54 -9.35
CA LEU A 56 13.07 -3.77 -9.74
C LEU A 56 13.89 -4.50 -10.81
N LYS A 57 14.08 -5.81 -10.68
CA LYS A 57 14.80 -6.63 -11.68
C LYS A 57 14.10 -6.60 -13.03
N ASN A 58 12.77 -6.75 -13.05
CA ASN A 58 11.98 -6.77 -14.27
C ASN A 58 11.91 -5.41 -14.96
N ASN A 59 12.13 -4.32 -14.23
CA ASN A 59 12.11 -2.95 -14.76
C ASN A 59 13.49 -2.27 -14.76
N LYS A 60 14.59 -3.04 -14.68
CA LYS A 60 15.94 -2.50 -14.57
C LYS A 60 16.29 -1.52 -15.70
N GLU A 61 15.92 -1.84 -16.93
CA GLU A 61 16.17 -0.98 -18.09
C GLU A 61 15.42 0.35 -17.98
N LYS A 62 14.15 0.29 -17.62
CA LYS A 62 13.32 1.50 -17.39
C LYS A 62 13.85 2.34 -16.25
N LEU A 63 14.36 1.71 -15.19
CA LEU A 63 14.99 2.39 -14.06
C LEU A 63 16.26 3.14 -14.48
N THR A 64 17.08 2.53 -15.37
CA THR A 64 18.27 3.17 -15.92
C THR A 64 17.89 4.40 -16.75
N ILE A 65 16.93 4.27 -17.67
CA ILE A 65 16.42 5.40 -18.47
C ILE A 65 15.89 6.53 -17.57
N LEU A 66 15.15 6.18 -16.53
CA LEU A 66 14.64 7.15 -15.56
C LEU A 66 15.76 7.90 -14.84
N ALA A 67 16.82 7.18 -14.42
CA ALA A 67 17.96 7.76 -13.75
C ALA A 67 18.76 8.71 -14.67
N GLU A 68 18.98 8.33 -15.91
CA GLU A 68 19.64 9.16 -16.92
C GLU A 68 18.83 10.44 -17.22
N LEU A 69 17.51 10.28 -17.38
CA LEU A 69 16.62 11.42 -17.57
C LEU A 69 16.61 12.39 -16.38
N LEU A 70 16.67 11.86 -15.15
CA LEU A 70 16.75 12.65 -13.93
C LEU A 70 18.07 13.44 -13.84
N LEU A 71 19.17 12.84 -14.24
CA LEU A 71 20.48 13.52 -14.32
C LEU A 71 20.49 14.65 -15.35
N GLU A 72 19.76 14.49 -16.46
CA GLU A 72 19.68 15.49 -17.53
C GLU A 72 18.74 16.65 -17.17
N LYS A 73 17.53 16.33 -16.65
CA LYS A 73 16.46 17.32 -16.43
C LYS A 73 16.36 17.84 -15.01
N GLU A 74 17.00 17.19 -14.03
CA GLU A 74 16.90 17.46 -12.57
C GLU A 74 15.49 17.30 -11.99
N VAL A 75 14.44 17.50 -12.79
CA VAL A 75 13.03 17.37 -12.40
C VAL A 75 12.28 16.49 -13.41
N ILE A 76 11.49 15.55 -12.91
CA ILE A 76 10.68 14.64 -13.71
C ILE A 76 9.20 14.87 -13.42
N PHE A 77 8.38 14.95 -14.48
CA PHE A 77 6.94 15.13 -14.41
C PHE A 77 6.19 13.84 -14.79
N LYS A 78 4.86 13.82 -14.53
CA LYS A 78 3.98 12.69 -14.84
C LYS A 78 4.13 12.19 -16.29
N ASP A 79 4.23 13.11 -17.24
CA ASP A 79 4.34 12.79 -18.67
C ASP A 79 5.64 12.06 -19.01
N ASP A 80 6.75 12.39 -18.36
CA ASP A 80 8.02 11.69 -18.52
C ASP A 80 7.93 10.26 -17.99
N LEU A 81 7.28 10.06 -16.83
CA LEU A 81 7.03 8.73 -16.28
C LEU A 81 6.12 7.90 -17.18
N MET A 82 5.08 8.50 -17.75
CA MET A 82 4.19 7.82 -18.68
C MET A 82 4.90 7.36 -19.96
N LYS A 83 5.88 8.10 -20.45
CA LYS A 83 6.69 7.70 -21.62
C LYS A 83 7.56 6.48 -21.32
N ILE A 84 8.13 6.39 -20.11
CA ILE A 84 9.05 5.32 -19.71
C ILE A 84 8.29 4.06 -19.28
N PHE A 85 7.26 4.21 -18.45
CA PHE A 85 6.54 3.12 -17.81
C PHE A 85 5.20 2.77 -18.46
N GLY A 86 4.66 3.66 -19.28
CA GLY A 86 3.31 3.55 -19.84
C GLY A 86 2.25 4.17 -18.93
N LYS A 87 0.98 4.02 -19.31
CA LYS A 87 -0.16 4.48 -18.52
C LYS A 87 -0.27 3.71 -17.21
N ARG A 88 -0.75 4.39 -16.17
CA ARG A 88 -1.00 3.78 -14.86
C ARG A 88 -2.11 2.74 -14.97
N PRO A 89 -1.93 1.49 -14.47
CA PRO A 89 -2.92 0.43 -14.62
C PRO A 89 -4.29 0.74 -13.98
N PHE A 90 -4.34 1.67 -13.00
CA PHE A 90 -5.55 2.02 -12.25
C PHE A 90 -6.10 3.41 -12.61
N GLU A 91 -5.60 4.07 -13.65
CA GLU A 91 -6.04 5.40 -14.04
C GLU A 91 -7.48 5.39 -14.59
N GLU A 92 -7.88 4.31 -15.24
CA GLU A 92 -9.25 4.11 -15.73
C GLU A 92 -10.27 3.95 -14.60
N GLU A 93 -9.90 3.25 -13.52
CA GLU A 93 -10.77 3.10 -12.34
C GLU A 93 -10.97 4.42 -11.59
N GLU A 94 -9.96 5.28 -11.54
CA GLU A 94 -10.08 6.61 -10.93
C GLU A 94 -10.98 7.55 -11.74
N ILE A 95 -10.94 7.45 -13.06
CA ILE A 95 -11.81 8.24 -13.95
C ILE A 95 -13.26 7.79 -13.79
N ILE A 96 -13.52 6.50 -13.84
CA ILE A 96 -14.87 5.93 -13.64
C ILE A 96 -15.44 6.31 -12.27
N ARG A 97 -14.64 6.25 -11.21
CA ARG A 97 -15.10 6.67 -9.87
C ARG A 97 -15.44 8.14 -9.78
N LYS A 98 -14.68 9.02 -10.44
CA LYS A 98 -14.96 10.46 -10.49
C LYS A 98 -16.23 10.75 -11.28
N GLU A 99 -16.46 10.08 -12.41
CA GLU A 99 -17.68 10.22 -13.21
C GLU A 99 -18.91 9.78 -12.42
N ILE A 100 -18.86 8.64 -11.71
CA ILE A 100 -19.95 8.15 -10.86
C ILE A 100 -20.28 9.14 -9.73
N VAL A 101 -19.28 9.77 -9.12
CA VAL A 101 -19.48 10.75 -8.05
C VAL A 101 -20.13 12.03 -8.59
N ILE A 102 -19.71 12.51 -9.76
CA ILE A 102 -20.27 13.70 -10.42
C ILE A 102 -21.74 13.46 -10.79
N ASP A 103 -22.06 12.31 -11.38
CA ASP A 103 -23.44 11.94 -11.74
C ASP A 103 -24.34 11.84 -10.50
N ALA A 104 -23.83 11.32 -9.38
CA ALA A 104 -24.58 11.24 -8.13
C ALA A 104 -24.87 12.64 -7.53
N GLU A 105 -23.91 13.56 -7.58
CA GLU A 105 -24.09 14.94 -7.10
C GLU A 105 -25.03 15.77 -8.01
N GLU A 106 -25.09 15.47 -9.30
CA GLU A 106 -26.02 16.14 -10.24
C GLU A 106 -27.45 15.64 -10.11
N THR A 107 -27.63 14.37 -9.72
CA THR A 107 -28.99 13.81 -9.49
C THR A 107 -29.60 14.36 -8.20
N ASP A 108 -28.84 14.48 -7.12
CA ASP A 108 -29.33 15.06 -5.86
C ASP A 108 -29.74 16.54 -5.98
N LYS A 109 -29.12 17.31 -6.87
CA LYS A 109 -29.47 18.73 -7.12
C LYS A 109 -30.70 18.95 -7.98
N LYS A 110 -31.23 17.89 -8.59
CA LYS A 110 -32.45 17.97 -9.43
C LYS A 110 -33.73 17.56 -8.69
N GLU A 111 -33.60 17.01 -7.49
CA GLU A 111 -34.72 16.60 -6.63
C GLU A 111 -35.05 17.63 -5.52
N GLU A 112 -34.33 18.73 -5.41
CA GLU A 112 -34.65 19.92 -4.61
C GLU A 112 -35.31 21.01 -5.48
#